data_e6237ecad205cde296e46fc0ca6d44ab
#
_entry.id   e6237ecad205cde296e46fc0ca6d44ab
#
_cell.length_a   1.000
_cell.length_b   1.000
_cell.length_c   1.000
_cell.angle_alpha   90.00
_cell.angle_beta   90.00
_cell.angle_gamma   90.00
#
_symmetry.space_group_name_H-M   'P 1'
#
loop_
_entity.id
_entity.type
_entity.pdbx_description
1 polymer ?
#
loop_
_entity_poly.entity_id
_entity_poly.type
_entity_poly.pdbx_seq_one_letter_code
_entity_poly.pdbx_strand_id
1 'polypeptide(L)'
;MTQALQELGALIASKRPDCVLSYDVSFDELTIVVATSNIVGLVDFLKSNRSCRFSTLVDITAVDYPGREKRFDVVYHLLSMYQNHRVRLRTAVRAEDMVASIVEVHPSANWFEREVFDMFGILFSGHPDLRRLLTDYGFRGHPLRKDFPTSGYTELRYDEAEKRVVYEPVSLVQEYRQ
;
A
#
# COMPACT_ATOMS: atom_id res chain seq x y z
N MET A 1 11.91 -14.99 19.96
CA MET A 1 10.90 -14.62 18.92
C MET A 1 11.57 -14.53 17.55
N THR A 2 12.71 -13.89 17.43
CA THR A 2 13.49 -13.71 16.18
C THR A 2 13.82 -15.02 15.45
N GLN A 3 14.20 -16.10 16.17
CA GLN A 3 14.51 -17.39 15.55
C GLN A 3 13.28 -18.02 14.87
N ALA A 4 12.11 -17.98 15.50
CA ALA A 4 10.88 -18.51 14.92
C ALA A 4 10.46 -17.77 13.64
N LEU A 5 10.71 -16.45 13.60
CA LEU A 5 10.45 -15.61 12.41
C LEU A 5 11.45 -15.92 11.29
N GLN A 6 12.71 -16.20 11.61
CA GLN A 6 13.72 -16.64 10.64
C GLN A 6 13.35 -18.00 10.05
N GLU A 7 12.94 -18.96 10.87
CA GLU A 7 12.48 -20.27 10.42
C GLU A 7 11.23 -20.16 9.52
N LEU A 8 10.29 -19.25 9.87
CA LEU A 8 9.12 -18.96 9.06
C LEU A 8 9.51 -18.33 7.71
N GLY A 9 10.43 -17.38 7.71
CA GLY A 9 10.93 -16.74 6.48
C GLY A 9 11.62 -17.76 5.56
N ALA A 10 12.48 -18.60 6.12
CA ALA A 10 13.14 -19.70 5.39
C ALA A 10 12.14 -20.72 4.82
N LEU A 11 11.11 -21.09 5.58
CA LEU A 11 10.04 -21.97 5.13
C LEU A 11 9.29 -21.37 3.94
N ILE A 12 8.88 -20.10 4.02
CA ILE A 12 8.18 -19.40 2.95
C ILE A 12 9.06 -19.31 1.69
N ALA A 13 10.32 -18.91 1.83
CA ALA A 13 11.26 -18.81 0.72
C ALA A 13 11.52 -20.17 0.05
N SER A 14 11.64 -21.25 0.84
CA SER A 14 11.83 -22.60 0.30
C SER A 14 10.62 -23.15 -0.44
N LYS A 15 9.40 -22.79 0.01
CA LYS A 15 8.14 -23.24 -0.61
C LYS A 15 7.74 -22.43 -1.82
N ARG A 16 8.12 -21.14 -1.87
CA ARG A 16 7.78 -20.21 -2.95
C ARG A 16 8.99 -19.41 -3.43
N PRO A 17 10.03 -20.14 -3.96
CA PRO A 17 11.23 -19.48 -4.48
C PRO A 17 10.95 -18.62 -5.73
N ASP A 18 9.85 -18.87 -6.42
CA ASP A 18 9.35 -18.10 -7.56
C ASP A 18 8.81 -16.73 -7.18
N CYS A 19 8.38 -16.56 -5.92
CA CYS A 19 7.74 -15.33 -5.45
C CYS A 19 8.68 -14.49 -4.58
N VAL A 20 9.49 -15.12 -3.75
CA VAL A 20 10.33 -14.48 -2.73
C VAL A 20 11.68 -14.10 -3.33
N LEU A 21 11.96 -12.80 -3.38
CA LEU A 21 13.26 -12.27 -3.80
C LEU A 21 14.27 -12.27 -2.65
N SER A 22 13.84 -11.88 -1.47
CA SER A 22 14.63 -11.90 -0.24
C SER A 22 13.71 -11.80 0.97
N TYR A 23 14.23 -12.13 2.14
CA TYR A 23 13.56 -11.86 3.41
C TYR A 23 14.56 -11.38 4.46
N ASP A 24 14.08 -10.61 5.40
CA ASP A 24 14.84 -10.07 6.52
C ASP A 24 13.99 -10.08 7.79
N VAL A 25 14.66 -10.27 8.94
CA VAL A 25 14.04 -10.17 10.26
C VAL A 25 14.75 -9.08 11.04
N SER A 26 14.10 -7.95 11.19
CA SER A 26 14.59 -6.80 11.94
C SER A 26 13.50 -6.27 12.87
N PHE A 27 13.90 -5.82 14.08
CA PHE A 27 12.97 -5.31 15.10
C PHE A 27 11.83 -6.27 15.45
N ASP A 28 12.10 -7.59 15.46
CA ASP A 28 11.10 -8.66 15.66
C ASP A 28 9.97 -8.68 14.62
N GLU A 29 10.21 -8.16 13.43
CA GLU A 29 9.29 -8.21 12.29
C GLU A 29 9.91 -8.95 11.10
N LEU A 30 9.16 -9.87 10.50
CA LEU A 30 9.54 -10.54 9.25
C LEU A 30 9.08 -9.71 8.07
N THR A 31 10.02 -9.25 7.26
CA THR A 31 9.75 -8.57 5.98
C THR A 31 10.18 -9.46 4.83
N ILE A 32 9.30 -9.68 3.86
CA ILE A 32 9.56 -10.47 2.65
C ILE A 32 9.45 -9.55 1.43
N VAL A 33 10.50 -9.50 0.63
CA VAL A 33 10.50 -8.79 -0.65
C VAL A 33 9.98 -9.73 -1.74
N VAL A 34 8.95 -9.30 -2.45
CA VAL A 34 8.15 -10.12 -3.36
C VAL A 34 8.28 -9.59 -4.78
N ALA A 35 8.37 -10.50 -5.75
CA ALA A 35 8.25 -10.15 -7.16
C ALA A 35 6.81 -9.66 -7.45
N THR A 36 6.67 -8.49 -8.08
CA THR A 36 5.37 -7.84 -8.31
C THR A 36 4.38 -8.74 -9.05
N SER A 37 4.87 -9.52 -10.02
CA SER A 37 4.05 -10.48 -10.79
C SER A 37 3.42 -11.59 -9.95
N ASN A 38 3.99 -11.90 -8.78
CA ASN A 38 3.66 -13.10 -8.02
C ASN A 38 3.03 -12.78 -6.66
N ILE A 39 2.63 -11.52 -6.43
CA ILE A 39 2.08 -11.08 -5.13
C ILE A 39 0.80 -11.85 -4.76
N VAL A 40 -0.13 -12.02 -5.69
CA VAL A 40 -1.39 -12.74 -5.47
C VAL A 40 -1.13 -14.18 -5.07
N GLY A 41 -0.27 -14.87 -5.82
CA GLY A 41 0.06 -16.26 -5.54
C GLY A 41 0.78 -16.46 -4.21
N LEU A 42 1.58 -15.51 -3.76
CA LEU A 42 2.19 -15.57 -2.43
C LEU A 42 1.17 -15.32 -1.32
N VAL A 43 0.31 -14.30 -1.48
CA VAL A 43 -0.73 -13.97 -0.48
C VAL A 43 -1.71 -15.13 -0.32
N ASP A 44 -2.14 -15.76 -1.41
CA ASP A 44 -2.99 -16.95 -1.38
C ASP A 44 -2.30 -18.12 -0.68
N PHE A 45 -1.02 -18.38 -0.99
CA PHE A 45 -0.23 -19.39 -0.29
C PHE A 45 -0.15 -19.12 1.21
N LEU A 46 0.15 -17.88 1.62
CA LEU A 46 0.26 -17.49 3.03
C LEU A 46 -1.07 -17.68 3.79
N LYS A 47 -2.19 -17.42 3.12
CA LYS A 47 -3.53 -17.61 3.68
C LYS A 47 -3.89 -19.10 3.83
N SER A 48 -3.68 -19.87 2.78
CA SER A 48 -4.13 -21.27 2.68
C SER A 48 -3.21 -22.28 3.37
N ASN A 49 -1.89 -21.98 3.43
CA ASN A 49 -0.90 -22.89 3.98
C ASN A 49 -1.09 -23.11 5.49
N ARG A 50 -1.13 -24.39 5.91
CA ARG A 50 -1.40 -24.80 7.31
C ARG A 50 -0.35 -24.27 8.30
N SER A 51 0.90 -24.10 7.89
CA SER A 51 1.98 -23.60 8.74
C SER A 51 2.02 -22.08 8.85
N CYS A 52 1.34 -21.36 7.94
CA CYS A 52 1.33 -19.90 7.88
C CYS A 52 0.01 -19.32 8.42
N ARG A 53 -1.12 -19.68 7.80
CA ARG A 53 -2.49 -19.27 8.16
C ARG A 53 -2.64 -17.75 8.38
N PHE A 54 -2.07 -16.94 7.48
CA PHE A 54 -2.27 -15.51 7.50
C PHE A 54 -3.67 -15.14 6.99
N SER A 55 -4.64 -15.32 7.85
CA SER A 55 -6.07 -15.14 7.50
C SER A 55 -6.53 -13.70 7.51
N THR A 56 -5.77 -12.80 8.14
CA THR A 56 -6.17 -11.40 8.33
C THR A 56 -5.23 -10.48 7.57
N LEU A 57 -5.78 -9.72 6.63
CA LEU A 57 -5.13 -8.56 6.05
C LEU A 57 -5.34 -7.39 7.01
N VAL A 58 -4.24 -6.85 7.53
CA VAL A 58 -4.27 -5.73 8.48
C VAL A 58 -4.29 -4.41 7.73
N ASP A 59 -3.41 -4.28 6.72
CA ASP A 59 -3.26 -3.04 5.98
C ASP A 59 -2.59 -3.26 4.62
N ILE A 60 -2.87 -2.37 3.65
CA ILE A 60 -2.09 -2.17 2.44
C ILE A 60 -1.78 -0.69 2.33
N THR A 61 -0.51 -0.36 2.24
CA THR A 61 -0.06 1.02 2.07
C THR A 61 1.09 1.11 1.06
N ALA A 62 1.58 2.32 0.79
CA ALA A 62 2.73 2.50 -0.06
C ALA A 62 3.73 3.50 0.53
N VAL A 63 4.97 3.40 0.09
CA VAL A 63 6.03 4.36 0.44
C VAL A 63 6.62 4.90 -0.84
N ASP A 64 6.74 6.22 -0.94
CA ASP A 64 7.29 6.92 -2.10
C ASP A 64 8.79 7.21 -1.91
N TYR A 65 9.62 6.76 -2.87
CA TYR A 65 11.06 6.98 -2.95
C TYR A 65 11.42 7.65 -4.27
N PRO A 66 11.30 8.97 -4.41
CA PRO A 66 11.44 9.69 -5.70
C PRO A 66 12.77 9.46 -6.43
N GLY A 67 13.84 9.14 -5.68
CA GLY A 67 15.17 8.90 -6.25
C GLY A 67 15.42 7.49 -6.78
N ARG A 68 14.42 6.59 -6.76
CA ARG A 68 14.56 5.21 -7.23
C ARG A 68 13.88 5.01 -8.59
N GLU A 69 14.42 4.11 -9.41
CA GLU A 69 13.76 3.68 -10.66
C GLU A 69 12.38 3.04 -10.36
N LYS A 70 12.35 2.08 -9.41
CA LYS A 70 11.09 1.58 -8.82
C LYS A 70 10.71 2.50 -7.67
N ARG A 71 9.95 3.53 -8.02
CA ARG A 71 9.64 4.66 -7.14
C ARG A 71 8.86 4.25 -5.89
N PHE A 72 7.90 3.32 -6.02
CA PHE A 72 7.00 2.96 -4.93
C PHE A 72 7.29 1.58 -4.38
N ASP A 73 7.28 1.46 -3.05
CA ASP A 73 7.19 0.18 -2.35
C ASP A 73 5.73 0.01 -1.88
N VAL A 74 5.01 -0.95 -2.45
CA VAL A 74 3.69 -1.35 -1.93
C VAL A 74 3.90 -2.37 -0.81
N VAL A 75 3.30 -2.10 0.33
CA VAL A 75 3.50 -2.84 1.57
C VAL A 75 2.19 -3.46 2.03
N TYR A 76 2.22 -4.76 2.31
CA TYR A 76 1.08 -5.51 2.82
C TYR A 76 1.40 -6.02 4.22
N HIS A 77 0.53 -5.78 5.17
CA HIS A 77 0.63 -6.28 6.53
C HIS A 77 -0.37 -7.41 6.75
N LEU A 78 0.13 -8.61 7.00
CA LEU A 78 -0.70 -9.79 7.25
C LEU A 78 -0.50 -10.30 8.67
N LEU A 79 -1.58 -10.82 9.25
CA LEU A 79 -1.62 -11.38 10.58
C LEU A 79 -2.17 -12.81 10.55
N SER A 80 -1.46 -13.70 11.21
CA SER A 80 -1.94 -15.04 11.56
C SER A 80 -2.42 -15.04 13.01
N MET A 81 -3.73 -15.06 13.22
CA MET A 81 -4.33 -15.18 14.55
C MET A 81 -4.03 -16.56 15.20
N TYR A 82 -3.83 -17.59 14.38
CA TYR A 82 -3.58 -18.94 14.86
C TYR A 82 -2.17 -19.13 15.38
N GLN A 83 -1.18 -18.54 14.70
CA GLN A 83 0.23 -18.68 15.02
C GLN A 83 0.78 -17.48 15.81
N ASN A 84 -0.02 -16.43 15.99
CA ASN A 84 0.38 -15.17 16.59
C ASN A 84 1.63 -14.57 15.91
N HIS A 85 1.66 -14.64 14.57
CA HIS A 85 2.75 -14.08 13.75
C HIS A 85 2.24 -12.97 12.87
N ARG A 86 3.11 -12.01 12.62
CA ARG A 86 2.93 -10.95 11.63
C ARG A 86 3.96 -11.09 10.52
N VAL A 87 3.58 -10.74 9.31
CA VAL A 87 4.50 -10.64 8.17
C VAL A 87 4.20 -9.36 7.39
N ARG A 88 5.27 -8.71 6.98
CA ARG A 88 5.23 -7.60 6.04
C ARG A 88 5.70 -8.10 4.68
N LEU A 89 4.87 -7.94 3.64
CA LEU A 89 5.28 -8.16 2.26
C LEU A 89 5.57 -6.80 1.64
N ARG A 90 6.63 -6.71 0.86
CA ARG A 90 7.02 -5.50 0.15
C ARG A 90 7.28 -5.82 -1.31
N THR A 91 6.65 -5.09 -2.22
CA THR A 91 6.93 -5.16 -3.65
C THR A 91 7.25 -3.78 -4.20
N ALA A 92 8.33 -3.67 -4.96
CA ALA A 92 8.79 -2.41 -5.54
C ALA A 92 8.28 -2.25 -6.97
N VAL A 93 7.62 -1.12 -7.26
CA VAL A 93 6.97 -0.84 -8.55
C VAL A 93 7.37 0.53 -9.09
N ARG A 94 7.33 0.70 -10.41
CA ARG A 94 7.47 1.99 -11.08
C ARG A 94 6.14 2.73 -11.05
N ALA A 95 6.17 4.02 -11.37
CA ALA A 95 4.96 4.84 -11.38
C ALA A 95 3.94 4.41 -12.45
N GLU A 96 4.40 3.83 -13.54
CA GLU A 96 3.59 3.33 -14.66
C GLU A 96 3.18 1.86 -14.54
N ASP A 97 3.78 1.10 -13.61
CA ASP A 97 3.49 -0.32 -13.43
C ASP A 97 2.15 -0.52 -12.70
N MET A 98 1.50 -1.64 -13.02
CA MET A 98 0.31 -2.09 -12.29
C MET A 98 0.69 -3.21 -11.32
N VAL A 99 0.04 -3.24 -10.17
CA VAL A 99 0.11 -4.35 -9.20
C VAL A 99 -1.15 -5.19 -9.33
N ALA A 100 -1.04 -6.51 -9.30
CA ALA A 100 -2.22 -7.36 -9.31
C ALA A 100 -3.00 -7.21 -8.00
N SER A 101 -4.32 -7.01 -8.10
CA SER A 101 -5.22 -6.89 -6.95
C SER A 101 -5.31 -8.20 -6.17
N ILE A 102 -5.34 -8.11 -4.85
CA ILE A 102 -5.53 -9.26 -3.96
C ILE A 102 -6.96 -9.36 -3.40
N VAL A 103 -7.91 -8.61 -3.95
CA VAL A 103 -9.31 -8.57 -3.48
C VAL A 103 -9.97 -9.94 -3.51
N GLU A 104 -9.65 -10.78 -4.49
CA GLU A 104 -10.17 -12.16 -4.56
C GLU A 104 -9.68 -13.02 -3.40
N VAL A 105 -8.46 -12.78 -2.93
CA VAL A 105 -7.89 -13.51 -1.78
C VAL A 105 -8.38 -12.90 -0.46
N HIS A 106 -8.30 -11.59 -0.32
CA HIS A 106 -8.75 -10.83 0.84
C HIS A 106 -9.73 -9.74 0.43
N PRO A 107 -11.04 -9.92 0.59
CA PRO A 107 -12.05 -8.92 0.21
C PRO A 107 -11.86 -7.55 0.89
N SER A 108 -11.26 -7.51 2.08
CA SER A 108 -10.91 -6.26 2.78
C SER A 108 -9.89 -5.41 2.01
N ALA A 109 -9.10 -6.01 1.11
CA ALA A 109 -8.15 -5.29 0.26
C ALA A 109 -8.81 -4.24 -0.65
N ASN A 110 -10.11 -4.41 -0.98
CA ASN A 110 -10.83 -3.49 -1.85
C ASN A 110 -10.65 -2.02 -1.46
N TRP A 111 -10.84 -1.68 -0.20
CA TRP A 111 -10.73 -0.31 0.27
C TRP A 111 -9.29 0.15 0.43
N PHE A 112 -8.41 -0.71 0.93
CA PHE A 112 -6.99 -0.39 1.06
C PHE A 112 -6.31 -0.14 -0.31
N GLU A 113 -6.62 -0.94 -1.33
CA GLU A 113 -6.10 -0.73 -2.68
C GLU A 113 -6.62 0.57 -3.30
N ARG A 114 -7.88 0.93 -3.06
CA ARG A 114 -8.44 2.24 -3.45
C ARG A 114 -7.76 3.40 -2.73
N GLU A 115 -7.45 3.25 -1.44
CA GLU A 115 -6.70 4.25 -0.68
C GLU A 115 -5.29 4.44 -1.28
N VAL A 116 -4.57 3.36 -1.55
CA VAL A 116 -3.24 3.43 -2.18
C VAL A 116 -3.31 4.06 -3.57
N PHE A 117 -4.32 3.72 -4.36
CA PHE A 117 -4.57 4.37 -5.65
C PHE A 117 -4.83 5.87 -5.48
N ASP A 118 -5.68 6.26 -4.55
CA ASP A 118 -6.04 7.66 -4.34
C ASP A 118 -4.85 8.49 -3.84
N MET A 119 -4.11 7.98 -2.86
CA MET A 119 -3.03 8.71 -2.20
C MET A 119 -1.72 8.72 -3.00
N PHE A 120 -1.39 7.64 -3.72
CA PHE A 120 -0.11 7.47 -4.43
C PHE A 120 -0.26 7.35 -5.95
N GLY A 121 -1.45 7.04 -6.47
CA GLY A 121 -1.70 6.84 -7.90
C GLY A 121 -1.20 5.51 -8.44
N ILE A 122 -1.04 4.49 -7.59
CA ILE A 122 -0.65 3.14 -7.99
C ILE A 122 -1.87 2.41 -8.50
N LEU A 123 -1.79 1.82 -9.69
CA LEU A 123 -2.88 1.09 -10.32
C LEU A 123 -2.89 -0.38 -9.88
N PHE A 124 -4.09 -0.91 -9.60
CA PHE A 124 -4.31 -2.31 -9.27
C PHE A 124 -5.09 -3.01 -10.38
N SER A 125 -4.41 -3.93 -11.09
CA SER A 125 -5.04 -4.71 -12.15
C SER A 125 -5.97 -5.77 -11.56
N GLY A 126 -7.16 -5.94 -12.17
CA GLY A 126 -8.18 -6.88 -11.66
C GLY A 126 -8.98 -6.37 -10.46
N HIS A 127 -8.77 -5.14 -10.01
CA HIS A 127 -9.62 -4.54 -8.97
C HIS A 127 -11.04 -4.29 -9.51
N PRO A 128 -12.10 -4.67 -8.78
CA PRO A 128 -13.48 -4.58 -9.29
C PRO A 128 -14.00 -3.15 -9.47
N ASP A 129 -13.54 -2.19 -8.67
CA ASP A 129 -14.01 -0.80 -8.68
C ASP A 129 -12.92 0.15 -8.17
N LEU A 130 -11.88 0.38 -8.99
CA LEU A 130 -10.74 1.23 -8.64
C LEU A 130 -11.08 2.70 -8.88
N ARG A 131 -11.56 3.37 -7.85
CA ARG A 131 -11.89 4.80 -7.83
C ARG A 131 -11.40 5.46 -6.56
N ARG A 132 -11.28 6.78 -6.56
CA ARG A 132 -10.87 7.57 -5.40
C ARG A 132 -11.79 7.31 -4.19
N LEU A 133 -11.23 7.39 -3.00
CA LEU A 133 -11.91 7.07 -1.74
C LEU A 133 -11.88 8.23 -0.73
N LEU A 134 -10.71 8.83 -0.53
CA LEU A 134 -10.47 9.80 0.54
C LEU A 134 -10.44 11.25 0.04
N THR A 135 -10.01 11.48 -1.21
CA THR A 135 -9.99 12.84 -1.77
C THR A 135 -11.36 13.26 -2.26
N ASP A 136 -11.61 14.57 -2.24
CA ASP A 136 -12.87 15.17 -2.68
C ASP A 136 -13.07 15.02 -4.21
N TYR A 137 -14.32 15.22 -4.66
CA TYR A 137 -14.67 15.20 -6.08
C TYR A 137 -13.88 16.25 -6.87
N GLY A 138 -13.27 15.81 -7.96
CA GLY A 138 -12.46 16.70 -8.79
C GLY A 138 -11.06 16.99 -8.26
N PHE A 139 -10.65 16.40 -7.14
CA PHE A 139 -9.29 16.53 -6.61
C PHE A 139 -8.25 16.08 -7.64
N ARG A 140 -7.20 16.90 -7.83
CA ARG A 140 -6.13 16.61 -8.79
C ARG A 140 -4.83 16.29 -8.08
N GLY A 141 -4.19 15.18 -8.48
CA GLY A 141 -2.93 14.71 -7.91
C GLY A 141 -3.11 13.60 -6.87
N HIS A 142 -2.01 13.29 -6.17
CA HIS A 142 -1.92 12.20 -5.19
C HIS A 142 -1.18 12.73 -3.96
N PRO A 143 -1.91 13.01 -2.85
CA PRO A 143 -1.39 13.82 -1.74
C PRO A 143 -0.22 13.21 -0.97
N LEU A 144 -0.03 11.89 -0.98
CA LEU A 144 1.06 11.24 -0.26
C LEU A 144 2.32 11.03 -1.10
N ARG A 145 2.33 11.44 -2.37
CA ARG A 145 3.56 11.52 -3.15
C ARG A 145 4.46 12.63 -2.60
N LYS A 146 5.76 12.39 -2.54
CA LYS A 146 6.75 13.34 -2.01
C LYS A 146 6.89 14.62 -2.85
N ASP A 147 6.52 14.57 -4.11
CA ASP A 147 6.49 15.72 -5.03
C ASP A 147 5.17 16.51 -4.98
N PHE A 148 4.18 16.06 -4.21
CA PHE A 148 2.96 16.81 -3.96
C PHE A 148 3.18 17.84 -2.83
N PRO A 149 2.84 19.13 -3.02
CA PRO A 149 3.08 20.16 -2.02
C PRO A 149 2.22 19.93 -0.76
N THR A 150 2.81 20.13 0.41
CA THR A 150 2.14 19.95 1.72
C THR A 150 0.89 20.82 1.87
N SER A 151 0.92 22.04 1.31
CA SER A 151 -0.24 22.95 1.32
C SER A 151 -1.32 22.63 0.29
N GLY A 152 -1.03 21.73 -0.69
CA GLY A 152 -1.89 21.53 -1.85
C GLY A 152 -1.85 22.69 -2.84
N TYR A 153 -2.79 22.73 -3.77
CA TYR A 153 -2.91 23.76 -4.80
C TYR A 153 -4.15 24.63 -4.64
N THR A 154 -5.18 24.06 -4.05
CA THR A 154 -6.50 24.72 -3.90
C THR A 154 -7.02 24.52 -2.49
N GLU A 155 -7.78 25.51 -2.02
CA GLU A 155 -8.52 25.48 -0.77
C GLU A 155 -10.01 25.68 -1.01
N LEU A 156 -10.80 25.30 -0.04
CA LEU A 156 -12.25 25.45 -0.08
C LEU A 156 -12.65 26.66 0.76
N ARG A 157 -13.45 27.56 0.20
CA ARG A 157 -14.03 28.69 0.90
C ARG A 157 -15.54 28.74 0.65
N TYR A 158 -16.29 29.12 1.67
CA TYR A 158 -17.70 29.41 1.50
C TYR A 158 -17.85 30.86 0.97
N ASP A 159 -18.50 30.98 -0.20
CA ASP A 159 -18.83 32.28 -0.78
C ASP A 159 -20.25 32.69 -0.36
N GLU A 160 -20.36 33.78 0.42
CA GLU A 160 -21.65 34.24 0.91
C GLU A 160 -22.53 34.86 -0.18
N ALA A 161 -21.93 35.41 -1.24
CA ALA A 161 -22.68 35.99 -2.34
C ALA A 161 -23.31 34.92 -3.22
N GLU A 162 -22.53 33.87 -3.54
CA GLU A 162 -22.99 32.74 -4.33
C GLU A 162 -23.69 31.65 -3.48
N LYS A 163 -23.62 31.75 -2.14
CA LYS A 163 -24.18 30.80 -1.16
C LYS A 163 -23.76 29.36 -1.41
N ARG A 164 -22.51 29.16 -1.81
CA ARG A 164 -21.92 27.84 -2.08
C ARG A 164 -20.45 27.78 -1.70
N VAL A 165 -19.92 26.57 -1.61
CA VAL A 165 -18.50 26.31 -1.46
C VAL A 165 -17.83 26.47 -2.83
N VAL A 166 -16.77 27.27 -2.88
CA VAL A 166 -15.95 27.50 -4.07
C VAL A 166 -14.51 27.03 -3.85
N TYR A 167 -13.86 26.61 -4.93
CA TYR A 167 -12.44 26.30 -4.92
C TYR A 167 -11.67 27.52 -5.33
N GLU A 168 -10.66 27.89 -4.54
CA GLU A 168 -9.75 29.00 -4.86
C GLU A 168 -8.29 28.55 -4.69
N PRO A 169 -7.31 29.22 -5.31
CA PRO A 169 -5.90 28.94 -5.07
C PRO A 169 -5.54 29.12 -3.59
N VAL A 170 -4.71 28.22 -3.05
CA VAL A 170 -4.26 28.29 -1.65
C VAL A 170 -3.60 29.61 -1.37
N SER A 171 -4.04 30.32 -0.32
CA SER A 171 -3.48 31.55 0.20
C SER A 171 -3.30 31.44 1.71
N LEU A 172 -2.15 30.94 2.15
CA LEU A 172 -1.87 30.74 3.57
C LEU A 172 -1.35 32.04 4.21
N VAL A 173 -1.89 32.36 5.39
CA VAL A 173 -1.43 33.50 6.20
C VAL A 173 -0.03 33.26 6.75
N GLN A 174 0.34 32.00 7.00
CA GLN A 174 1.65 31.61 7.48
C GLN A 174 2.20 30.47 6.61
N GLU A 175 3.44 30.62 6.15
CA GLU A 175 4.12 29.55 5.40
C GLU A 175 4.53 28.40 6.30
N TYR A 176 4.50 27.18 5.75
CA TYR A 176 5.05 26.01 6.43
C TYR A 176 6.57 26.13 6.55
N ARG A 177 7.12 25.67 7.67
CA ARG A 177 8.58 25.50 7.80
C ARG A 177 9.03 24.43 6.82
N GLN A 178 10.01 24.80 5.99
CA GLN A 178 10.72 23.86 5.12
C GLN A 178 11.78 23.08 5.91
#